data_bbe49244206c81771973d38aefc8d813
#
_entry.id   bbe49244206c81771973d38aefc8d813
#
_cell.length_a   1.000
_cell.length_b   1.000
_cell.length_c   1.000
_cell.angle_alpha   90.00
_cell.angle_beta   90.00
_cell.angle_gamma   90.00
#
_symmetry.space_group_name_H-M   'P 1'
#
loop_
_entity.id
_entity.type
_entity.pdbx_description
1 polymer ?
#
loop_
_entity_poly.entity_id
_entity_poly.type
_entity_poly.pdbx_seq_one_letter_code
_entity_poly.pdbx_strand_id
1 'polypeptide(L)'
;MAINKSMRRVLKALSFDGIEVEASRHLANLKAIDPMKIFYKTIDYKIYNGDHQIPVRIFLPGEKMEDDLPALLFFHGGGWVTESIDNYERICARLASATNHIVVSVEYRLAPEYPFPTGFYDCYMAAKAMFTNRFILNTDPDKITLIGDSAGGNLAAAVSLMARDQGEFLPKRQILIYPAVNNDYSENSPYLSVRRYGTEYLLTAGKMRDYINFLCFGRRR
;
A
#
# COMPACT_ATOMS: atom_id res chain seq x y z
N MET A 1 -11.78 -21.35 6.67
CA MET A 1 -10.91 -22.27 7.44
C MET A 1 -10.78 -21.74 8.85
N ALA A 2 -11.03 -22.58 9.88
CA ALA A 2 -10.82 -22.15 11.25
C ALA A 2 -9.32 -22.27 11.58
N ILE A 3 -8.74 -21.23 12.14
CA ILE A 3 -7.35 -21.23 12.62
C ILE A 3 -7.24 -22.25 13.78
N ASN A 4 -6.21 -23.08 13.76
CA ASN A 4 -6.04 -24.07 14.81
C ASN A 4 -5.77 -23.42 16.18
N LYS A 5 -6.06 -24.15 17.28
CA LYS A 5 -5.95 -23.62 18.65
C LYS A 5 -4.54 -23.12 19.02
N SER A 6 -3.50 -23.79 18.53
CA SER A 6 -2.10 -23.39 18.81
C SER A 6 -1.76 -22.08 18.12
N MET A 7 -2.13 -21.92 16.84
CA MET A 7 -1.93 -20.68 16.10
C MET A 7 -2.71 -19.52 16.74
N ARG A 8 -3.95 -19.76 17.19
CA ARG A 8 -4.75 -18.74 17.87
C ARG A 8 -4.08 -18.25 19.17
N ARG A 9 -3.45 -19.16 19.94
CA ARG A 9 -2.69 -18.77 21.14
C ARG A 9 -1.49 -17.89 20.81
N VAL A 10 -0.76 -18.21 19.75
CA VAL A 10 0.37 -17.39 19.28
C VAL A 10 -0.12 -16.01 18.83
N LEU A 11 -1.17 -15.95 18.02
CA LEU A 11 -1.74 -14.69 17.55
C LEU A 11 -2.24 -13.82 18.72
N LYS A 12 -2.89 -14.44 19.73
CA LYS A 12 -3.33 -13.75 20.94
C LYS A 12 -2.15 -13.19 21.75
N ALA A 13 -1.07 -13.95 21.89
CA ALA A 13 0.13 -13.51 22.59
C ALA A 13 0.85 -12.34 21.87
N LEU A 14 0.70 -12.24 20.56
CA LEU A 14 1.25 -11.17 19.74
C LEU A 14 0.26 -10.02 19.51
N SER A 15 -1.00 -10.17 19.92
CA SER A 15 -1.98 -9.10 19.82
C SER A 15 -1.84 -8.14 20.99
N PHE A 16 -1.77 -6.86 20.71
CA PHE A 16 -1.80 -5.78 21.69
C PHE A 16 -2.63 -4.65 21.11
N ASP A 17 -3.27 -3.88 21.97
CA ASP A 17 -3.98 -2.67 21.56
C ASP A 17 -3.02 -1.49 21.56
N GLY A 18 -3.28 -0.56 20.65
CA GLY A 18 -2.47 0.63 20.47
C GLY A 18 -1.37 0.48 19.43
N ILE A 19 -1.00 1.60 18.85
CA ILE A 19 0.08 1.73 17.87
C ILE A 19 1.07 2.76 18.37
N GLU A 20 2.27 2.31 18.64
CA GLU A 20 3.42 3.18 18.77
C GLU A 20 4.08 3.32 17.39
N VAL A 21 3.94 4.49 16.76
CA VAL A 21 4.30 4.72 15.36
C VAL A 21 5.78 4.46 15.13
N GLU A 22 6.65 5.02 15.95
CA GLU A 22 8.10 4.90 15.78
C GLU A 22 8.60 3.47 15.98
N ALA A 23 8.12 2.79 17.02
CA ALA A 23 8.46 1.39 17.25
C ALA A 23 7.94 0.48 16.13
N SER A 24 6.74 0.74 15.62
CA SER A 24 6.15 -0.02 14.51
C SER A 24 6.95 0.17 13.22
N ARG A 25 7.37 1.39 12.90
CA ARG A 25 8.23 1.70 11.76
C ARG A 25 9.61 1.07 11.90
N HIS A 26 10.21 1.15 13.10
CA HIS A 26 11.51 0.53 13.36
C HIS A 26 11.45 -0.99 13.16
N LEU A 27 10.40 -1.64 13.65
CA LEU A 27 10.20 -3.07 13.46
C LEU A 27 9.99 -3.44 11.98
N ALA A 28 9.27 -2.61 11.22
CA ALA A 28 9.09 -2.78 9.77
C ALA A 28 10.44 -2.71 9.05
N ASN A 29 11.25 -1.71 9.36
CA ASN A 29 12.58 -1.52 8.75
C ASN A 29 13.54 -2.68 9.08
N LEU A 30 13.48 -3.27 10.27
CA LEU A 30 14.27 -4.46 10.60
C LEU A 30 13.88 -5.68 9.72
N LYS A 31 12.61 -5.81 9.35
CA LYS A 31 12.13 -6.87 8.45
C LYS A 31 12.54 -6.65 7.00
N ALA A 32 12.86 -5.41 6.60
CA ALA A 32 13.26 -5.06 5.25
C ALA A 32 14.68 -5.54 4.88
N ILE A 33 15.45 -6.07 5.83
CA ILE A 33 16.78 -6.60 5.55
C ILE A 33 16.64 -7.84 4.67
N ASP A 34 16.89 -7.69 3.38
CA ASP A 34 16.85 -8.77 2.39
C ASP A 34 18.22 -8.96 1.74
N PRO A 35 18.91 -10.11 2.01
CA PRO A 35 20.20 -10.40 1.39
C PRO A 35 20.13 -10.54 -0.14
N MET A 36 18.94 -10.82 -0.68
CA MET A 36 18.73 -10.98 -2.13
C MET A 36 18.49 -9.65 -2.86
N LYS A 37 18.43 -8.53 -2.13
CA LYS A 37 18.19 -7.19 -2.69
C LYS A 37 19.14 -6.85 -3.84
N ILE A 38 20.40 -7.25 -3.77
CA ILE A 38 21.42 -7.00 -4.79
C ILE A 38 21.09 -7.61 -6.17
N PHE A 39 20.19 -8.57 -6.22
CA PHE A 39 19.76 -9.23 -7.46
C PHE A 39 18.50 -8.62 -8.07
N TYR A 40 17.86 -7.66 -7.38
CA TYR A 40 16.66 -7.01 -7.90
C TYR A 40 17.06 -5.92 -8.88
N LYS A 41 16.43 -5.93 -10.04
CA LYS A 41 16.60 -4.87 -11.03
C LYS A 41 15.59 -3.77 -10.77
N THR A 42 16.07 -2.71 -10.19
CA THR A 42 15.25 -1.58 -9.79
C THR A 42 15.78 -0.27 -10.34
N ILE A 43 14.86 0.66 -10.57
CA ILE A 43 15.14 2.03 -10.96
C ILE A 43 14.38 2.93 -10.00
N ASP A 44 15.11 3.75 -9.23
CA ASP A 44 14.49 4.78 -8.42
C ASP A 44 14.18 6.01 -9.27
N TYR A 45 12.97 6.51 -9.18
CA TYR A 45 12.49 7.66 -9.94
C TYR A 45 11.64 8.56 -9.06
N LYS A 46 11.39 9.79 -9.50
CA LYS A 46 10.57 10.76 -8.79
C LYS A 46 9.53 11.35 -9.71
N ILE A 47 8.28 11.31 -9.29
CA ILE A 47 7.16 11.96 -9.98
C ILE A 47 6.97 13.34 -9.38
N TYR A 48 6.90 14.36 -10.23
CA TYR A 48 6.75 15.74 -9.80
C TYR A 48 5.27 16.10 -9.66
N ASN A 49 4.91 16.64 -8.50
CA ASN A 49 3.59 17.17 -8.21
C ASN A 49 3.74 18.58 -7.61
N GLY A 50 3.83 19.59 -8.46
CA GLY A 50 4.14 20.94 -8.02
C GLY A 50 5.50 20.99 -7.32
N ASP A 51 5.52 21.47 -6.08
CA ASP A 51 6.74 21.59 -5.27
C ASP A 51 7.14 20.27 -4.58
N HIS A 52 6.32 19.22 -4.70
CA HIS A 52 6.58 17.93 -4.06
C HIS A 52 7.04 16.88 -5.06
N GLN A 53 8.02 16.09 -4.66
CA GLN A 53 8.51 14.94 -5.41
C GLN A 53 8.02 13.66 -4.73
N ILE A 54 7.30 12.83 -5.48
CA ILE A 54 6.80 11.53 -5.02
C ILE A 54 7.83 10.47 -5.45
N PRO A 55 8.58 9.86 -4.50
CA PRO A 55 9.51 8.80 -4.85
C PRO A 55 8.74 7.56 -5.32
N VAL A 56 9.27 6.90 -6.33
CA VAL A 56 8.78 5.59 -6.79
C VAL A 56 9.96 4.69 -7.09
N ARG A 57 9.77 3.38 -6.90
CA ARG A 57 10.73 2.37 -7.33
C ARG A 57 10.08 1.46 -8.36
N ILE A 58 10.78 1.31 -9.47
CA ILE A 58 10.38 0.50 -10.61
C ILE A 58 11.12 -0.82 -10.52
N PHE A 59 10.40 -1.92 -10.52
CA PHE A 59 10.93 -3.28 -10.51
C PHE A 59 10.70 -3.90 -11.88
N LEU A 60 11.77 -4.40 -12.50
CA LEU A 60 11.73 -5.01 -13.82
C LEU A 60 11.60 -6.54 -13.70
N PRO A 61 10.78 -7.19 -14.55
CA PRO A 61 10.57 -8.63 -14.50
C PRO A 61 11.77 -9.45 -14.94
N GLY A 62 12.67 -8.86 -15.73
CA GLY A 62 13.83 -9.54 -16.31
C GLY A 62 15.01 -8.62 -16.55
N GLU A 63 16.03 -9.13 -17.27
CA GLU A 63 17.29 -8.40 -17.53
C GLU A 63 17.13 -7.27 -18.54
N LYS A 64 16.21 -7.42 -19.46
CA LYS A 64 15.95 -6.43 -20.50
C LYS A 64 14.55 -5.87 -20.31
N MET A 65 14.44 -4.57 -20.46
CA MET A 65 13.14 -3.91 -20.57
C MET A 65 12.63 -4.24 -21.99
N GLU A 66 11.62 -5.10 -22.03
CA GLU A 66 10.90 -5.33 -23.29
C GLU A 66 9.93 -4.17 -23.51
N ASP A 67 9.73 -3.79 -24.77
CA ASP A 67 8.75 -2.78 -25.11
C ASP A 67 7.34 -3.28 -24.78
N ASP A 68 6.49 -2.38 -24.27
CA ASP A 68 5.05 -2.60 -24.10
C ASP A 68 4.67 -3.67 -23.04
N LEU A 69 5.51 -3.86 -22.01
CA LEU A 69 5.16 -4.70 -20.87
C LEU A 69 3.98 -4.10 -20.08
N PRO A 70 3.07 -4.95 -19.57
CA PRO A 70 2.04 -4.48 -18.66
C PRO A 70 2.64 -4.01 -17.32
N ALA A 71 1.96 -3.08 -16.66
CA ALA A 71 2.44 -2.50 -15.42
C ALA A 71 1.45 -2.66 -14.26
N LEU A 72 2.00 -2.87 -13.08
CA LEU A 72 1.30 -2.83 -11.81
C LEU A 72 1.74 -1.59 -11.05
N LEU A 73 0.83 -0.64 -10.80
CA LEU A 73 1.06 0.46 -9.91
C LEU A 73 0.67 0.03 -8.50
N PHE A 74 1.68 -0.14 -7.65
CA PHE A 74 1.57 -0.76 -6.35
C PHE A 74 1.56 0.27 -5.22
N PHE A 75 0.53 0.21 -4.37
CA PHE A 75 0.43 0.95 -3.13
C PHE A 75 0.56 -0.01 -1.95
N HIS A 76 1.56 0.20 -1.11
CA HIS A 76 1.85 -0.70 0.01
C HIS A 76 0.84 -0.55 1.15
N GLY A 77 0.71 -1.60 1.98
CA GLY A 77 -0.07 -1.59 3.21
C GLY A 77 0.58 -0.81 4.34
N GLY A 78 0.22 -1.12 5.59
CA GLY A 78 0.81 -0.49 6.78
C GLY A 78 -0.09 0.55 7.44
N GLY A 79 -1.42 0.49 7.23
CA GLY A 79 -2.39 1.34 7.92
C GLY A 79 -2.22 2.83 7.65
N TRP A 80 -1.66 3.20 6.51
CA TRP A 80 -1.31 4.59 6.11
C TRP A 80 -0.25 5.27 7.01
N VAL A 81 0.36 4.53 7.94
CA VAL A 81 1.22 5.03 9.03
C VAL A 81 2.61 4.42 9.01
N THR A 82 2.70 3.17 8.59
CA THR A 82 3.94 2.40 8.60
C THR A 82 4.26 1.86 7.22
N GLU A 83 5.39 1.14 7.12
CA GLU A 83 5.92 0.54 5.91
C GLU A 83 6.48 1.57 4.91
N SER A 84 7.12 1.07 3.87
CA SER A 84 7.81 1.85 2.84
C SER A 84 8.06 1.00 1.59
N ILE A 85 8.57 1.59 0.53
CA ILE A 85 9.06 0.86 -0.65
C ILE A 85 10.10 -0.20 -0.25
N ASP A 86 11.01 0.12 0.68
CA ASP A 86 12.06 -0.81 1.11
C ASP A 86 11.49 -2.05 1.81
N ASN A 87 10.42 -1.90 2.60
CA ASN A 87 9.77 -3.03 3.26
C ASN A 87 9.07 -3.96 2.27
N TYR A 88 8.63 -3.43 1.14
CA TYR A 88 7.92 -4.16 0.09
C TYR A 88 8.80 -4.59 -1.09
N GLU A 89 10.09 -4.28 -1.06
CA GLU A 89 11.01 -4.52 -2.17
C GLU A 89 10.99 -5.98 -2.64
N ARG A 90 11.11 -6.92 -1.70
CA ARG A 90 11.07 -8.36 -2.00
C ARG A 90 9.72 -8.79 -2.61
N ILE A 91 8.62 -8.23 -2.14
CA ILE A 91 7.27 -8.54 -2.64
C ILE A 91 7.14 -8.01 -4.07
N CYS A 92 7.51 -6.76 -4.30
CA CYS A 92 7.42 -6.12 -5.61
C CYS A 92 8.34 -6.79 -6.65
N ALA A 93 9.58 -7.13 -6.27
CA ALA A 93 10.50 -7.83 -7.16
C ALA A 93 9.98 -9.22 -7.55
N ARG A 94 9.44 -9.98 -6.59
CA ARG A 94 8.82 -11.29 -6.87
C ARG A 94 7.56 -11.16 -7.71
N LEU A 95 6.75 -10.15 -7.44
CA LEU A 95 5.55 -9.89 -8.21
C LEU A 95 5.91 -9.58 -9.68
N ALA A 96 6.89 -8.71 -9.90
CA ALA A 96 7.38 -8.39 -11.24
C ALA A 96 7.82 -9.65 -11.99
N SER A 97 8.71 -10.44 -11.38
CA SER A 97 9.24 -11.66 -12.00
C SER A 97 8.17 -12.73 -12.23
N ALA A 98 7.27 -12.94 -11.26
CA ALA A 98 6.26 -14.01 -11.34
C ALA A 98 5.14 -13.73 -12.35
N THR A 99 4.85 -12.45 -12.61
CA THR A 99 3.73 -12.05 -13.46
C THR A 99 4.16 -11.48 -14.81
N ASN A 100 5.46 -11.31 -15.02
CA ASN A 100 6.04 -10.62 -16.19
C ASN A 100 5.47 -9.21 -16.38
N HIS A 101 5.31 -8.46 -15.27
CA HIS A 101 4.86 -7.07 -15.25
C HIS A 101 5.99 -6.16 -14.74
N ILE A 102 6.03 -4.94 -15.21
CA ILE A 102 6.74 -3.89 -14.50
C ILE A 102 5.93 -3.56 -13.24
N VAL A 103 6.58 -3.52 -12.07
CA VAL A 103 5.92 -3.07 -10.83
C VAL A 103 6.47 -1.70 -10.45
N VAL A 104 5.60 -0.72 -10.31
CA VAL A 104 5.93 0.63 -9.85
C VAL A 104 5.38 0.80 -8.44
N SER A 105 6.24 0.79 -7.43
CA SER A 105 5.87 0.99 -6.03
C SER A 105 5.99 2.46 -5.65
N VAL A 106 4.99 3.00 -4.96
CA VAL A 106 4.88 4.41 -4.62
C VAL A 106 5.20 4.63 -3.15
N GLU A 107 6.16 5.53 -2.87
CA GLU A 107 6.47 6.03 -1.52
C GLU A 107 5.54 7.21 -1.20
N TYR A 108 4.30 6.91 -0.88
CA TYR A 108 3.33 7.94 -0.49
C TYR A 108 3.57 8.41 0.95
N ARG A 109 3.32 9.69 1.22
CA ARG A 109 3.51 10.28 2.55
C ARG A 109 2.55 9.68 3.56
N LEU A 110 3.10 9.37 4.73
CA LEU A 110 2.43 8.65 5.80
C LEU A 110 1.89 9.58 6.89
N ALA A 111 0.76 9.20 7.47
CA ALA A 111 0.28 9.73 8.73
C ALA A 111 1.16 9.20 9.89
N PRO A 112 1.20 9.86 11.03
CA PRO A 112 0.47 11.09 11.40
C PRO A 112 1.10 12.38 10.93
N GLU A 113 2.30 12.35 10.35
CA GLU A 113 3.02 13.56 9.88
C GLU A 113 2.28 14.22 8.72
N TYR A 114 1.70 13.40 7.85
CA TYR A 114 0.97 13.81 6.66
C TYR A 114 -0.42 13.14 6.66
N PRO A 115 -1.39 13.70 7.43
CA PRO A 115 -2.72 13.11 7.48
C PRO A 115 -3.45 13.19 6.14
N PHE A 116 -4.58 12.50 6.05
CA PHE A 116 -5.45 12.58 4.88
C PHE A 116 -5.78 14.05 4.54
N PRO A 117 -5.75 14.43 3.26
CA PRO A 117 -5.68 13.54 2.08
C PRO A 117 -4.28 13.41 1.44
N THR A 118 -3.20 13.70 2.16
CA THR A 118 -1.86 13.87 1.57
C THR A 118 -1.36 12.61 0.84
N GLY A 119 -1.27 11.47 1.53
CA GLY A 119 -0.80 10.21 0.91
C GLY A 119 -1.72 9.71 -0.20
N PHE A 120 -3.02 9.99 -0.09
CA PHE A 120 -3.98 9.70 -1.14
C PHE A 120 -3.68 10.50 -2.42
N TYR A 121 -3.40 11.79 -2.30
CA TYR A 121 -3.02 12.62 -3.46
C TYR A 121 -1.68 12.21 -4.06
N ASP A 122 -0.71 11.76 -3.27
CA ASP A 122 0.53 11.20 -3.80
C ASP A 122 0.26 9.99 -4.70
N CYS A 123 -0.58 9.05 -4.24
CA CYS A 123 -1.00 7.89 -5.02
C CYS A 123 -1.78 8.27 -6.28
N TYR A 124 -2.69 9.25 -6.16
CA TYR A 124 -3.47 9.76 -7.29
C TYR A 124 -2.58 10.39 -8.36
N MET A 125 -1.63 11.23 -7.96
CA MET A 125 -0.71 11.89 -8.89
C MET A 125 0.26 10.90 -9.55
N ALA A 126 0.70 9.89 -8.82
CA ALA A 126 1.49 8.80 -9.38
C ALA A 126 0.71 8.04 -10.46
N ALA A 127 -0.55 7.70 -10.16
CA ALA A 127 -1.44 7.08 -11.14
C ALA A 127 -1.67 7.99 -12.36
N LYS A 128 -2.02 9.24 -12.13
CA LYS A 128 -2.24 10.21 -13.23
C LYS A 128 -1.02 10.33 -14.13
N ALA A 129 0.19 10.40 -13.57
CA ALA A 129 1.41 10.48 -14.35
C ALA A 129 1.59 9.25 -15.27
N MET A 130 1.32 8.05 -14.76
CA MET A 130 1.42 6.83 -15.55
C MET A 130 0.34 6.73 -16.63
N PHE A 131 -0.91 7.01 -16.28
CA PHE A 131 -2.04 6.89 -17.22
C PHE A 131 -2.07 7.99 -18.30
N THR A 132 -1.40 9.13 -18.08
CA THR A 132 -1.34 10.24 -19.05
C THR A 132 -0.01 10.35 -19.77
N ASN A 133 0.81 9.29 -19.78
CA ASN A 133 2.12 9.21 -20.43
C ASN A 133 3.10 10.34 -20.01
N ARG A 134 3.00 10.78 -18.76
CA ARG A 134 3.92 11.74 -18.14
C ARG A 134 4.93 11.05 -17.22
N PHE A 135 5.17 9.78 -17.49
CA PHE A 135 6.07 8.92 -16.71
C PHE A 135 7.19 8.40 -17.61
N ILE A 136 8.30 7.98 -16.98
CA ILE A 136 9.48 7.46 -17.71
C ILE A 136 9.19 6.18 -18.51
N LEU A 137 8.17 5.43 -18.09
CA LEU A 137 7.72 4.22 -18.78
C LEU A 137 6.63 4.60 -19.80
N ASN A 138 6.85 4.24 -21.04
CA ASN A 138 5.84 4.38 -22.10
C ASN A 138 4.96 3.13 -22.13
N THR A 139 4.15 2.93 -21.08
CA THR A 139 3.23 1.79 -20.98
C THR A 139 1.85 2.18 -21.46
N ASP A 140 1.24 1.34 -22.27
CA ASP A 140 -0.15 1.51 -22.69
C ASP A 140 -1.05 1.64 -21.44
N PRO A 141 -1.83 2.73 -21.29
CA PRO A 141 -2.76 2.90 -20.17
C PRO A 141 -3.72 1.73 -19.97
N ASP A 142 -4.08 1.04 -21.06
CA ASP A 142 -4.94 -0.14 -20.99
C ASP A 142 -4.26 -1.38 -20.36
N LYS A 143 -2.94 -1.35 -20.24
CA LYS A 143 -2.13 -2.41 -19.61
C LYS A 143 -1.71 -2.07 -18.18
N ILE A 144 -2.13 -0.92 -17.64
CA ILE A 144 -1.86 -0.53 -16.25
C ILE A 144 -2.95 -1.08 -15.34
N THR A 145 -2.54 -1.72 -14.25
CA THR A 145 -3.42 -2.20 -13.18
C THR A 145 -3.02 -1.55 -11.86
N LEU A 146 -3.99 -0.96 -11.15
CA LEU A 146 -3.78 -0.51 -9.77
C LEU A 146 -3.82 -1.71 -8.84
N ILE A 147 -2.87 -1.80 -7.93
CA ILE A 147 -2.80 -2.91 -6.96
C ILE A 147 -2.35 -2.39 -5.60
N GLY A 148 -2.88 -2.97 -4.54
CA GLY A 148 -2.42 -2.68 -3.19
C GLY A 148 -3.03 -3.63 -2.17
N ASP A 149 -2.39 -3.72 -1.01
CA ASP A 149 -2.83 -4.53 0.11
C ASP A 149 -3.26 -3.66 1.29
N SER A 150 -4.26 -4.09 2.03
CA SER A 150 -4.74 -3.42 3.26
C SER A 150 -5.03 -1.93 3.01
N ALA A 151 -4.29 -1.01 3.64
CA ALA A 151 -4.35 0.43 3.41
C ALA A 151 -4.03 0.80 1.96
N GLY A 152 -3.07 0.13 1.32
CA GLY A 152 -2.76 0.31 -0.10
C GLY A 152 -3.89 -0.14 -1.02
N GLY A 153 -4.60 -1.21 -0.64
CA GLY A 153 -5.81 -1.64 -1.34
C GLY A 153 -6.95 -0.62 -1.23
N ASN A 154 -7.09 0.03 -0.07
CA ASN A 154 -7.99 1.18 0.09
C ASN A 154 -7.59 2.35 -0.84
N LEU A 155 -6.31 2.69 -0.88
CA LEU A 155 -5.78 3.75 -1.75
C LEU A 155 -6.04 3.43 -3.24
N ALA A 156 -5.83 2.19 -3.68
CA ALA A 156 -6.11 1.77 -5.06
C ALA A 156 -7.59 1.94 -5.43
N ALA A 157 -8.50 1.56 -4.52
CA ALA A 157 -9.92 1.76 -4.72
C ALA A 157 -10.30 3.26 -4.77
N ALA A 158 -9.78 4.05 -3.82
CA ALA A 158 -10.06 5.48 -3.74
C ALA A 158 -9.52 6.25 -4.96
N VAL A 159 -8.30 5.92 -5.43
CA VAL A 159 -7.71 6.48 -6.66
C VAL A 159 -8.57 6.16 -7.87
N SER A 160 -9.05 4.91 -8.00
CA SER A 160 -9.93 4.51 -9.09
C SER A 160 -11.25 5.30 -9.10
N LEU A 161 -11.86 5.49 -7.93
CA LEU A 161 -13.09 6.26 -7.78
C LEU A 161 -12.88 7.73 -8.16
N MET A 162 -11.82 8.37 -7.64
CA MET A 162 -11.53 9.76 -7.96
C MET A 162 -11.20 9.95 -9.43
N ALA A 163 -10.43 9.05 -10.04
CA ALA A 163 -10.11 9.11 -11.46
C ALA A 163 -11.37 9.08 -12.33
N ARG A 164 -12.31 8.20 -12.01
CA ARG A 164 -13.63 8.13 -12.65
C ARG A 164 -14.40 9.45 -12.50
N ASP A 165 -14.47 9.97 -11.27
CA ASP A 165 -15.28 11.15 -10.96
C ASP A 165 -14.71 12.44 -11.56
N GLN A 166 -13.37 12.53 -11.66
CA GLN A 166 -12.68 13.67 -12.31
C GLN A 166 -12.61 13.52 -13.82
N GLY A 167 -12.76 12.31 -14.37
CA GLY A 167 -12.65 12.07 -15.82
C GLY A 167 -11.25 12.30 -16.40
N GLU A 168 -10.21 12.32 -15.56
CA GLU A 168 -8.84 12.62 -15.99
C GLU A 168 -8.09 11.41 -16.59
N PHE A 169 -8.38 10.23 -16.06
CA PHE A 169 -7.92 8.94 -16.57
C PHE A 169 -8.85 7.82 -16.04
N LEU A 170 -8.78 6.63 -16.63
CA LEU A 170 -9.68 5.54 -16.28
C LEU A 170 -8.89 4.23 -16.06
N PRO A 171 -8.62 3.84 -14.81
CA PRO A 171 -8.09 2.52 -14.51
C PRO A 171 -9.10 1.43 -14.88
N LYS A 172 -8.76 0.58 -15.85
CA LYS A 172 -9.64 -0.53 -16.28
C LYS A 172 -9.59 -1.74 -15.34
N ARG A 173 -8.54 -1.85 -14.52
CA ARG A 173 -8.30 -2.97 -13.62
C ARG A 173 -7.74 -2.50 -12.30
N GLN A 174 -8.20 -3.16 -11.24
CA GLN A 174 -7.64 -3.02 -9.90
C GLN A 174 -7.60 -4.37 -9.19
N ILE A 175 -6.56 -4.60 -8.40
CA ILE A 175 -6.38 -5.77 -7.55
C ILE A 175 -6.32 -5.30 -6.10
N LEU A 176 -7.34 -5.62 -5.33
CA LEU A 176 -7.48 -5.20 -3.94
C LEU A 176 -7.22 -6.39 -3.03
N ILE A 177 -6.08 -6.41 -2.37
CA ILE A 177 -5.65 -7.49 -1.48
C ILE A 177 -6.09 -7.14 -0.06
N TYR A 178 -7.08 -7.86 0.50
CA TYR A 178 -7.69 -7.60 1.82
C TYR A 178 -7.82 -6.11 2.17
N PRO A 179 -8.47 -5.29 1.31
CA PRO A 179 -8.46 -3.84 1.44
C PRO A 179 -9.17 -3.37 2.72
N ALA A 180 -8.66 -2.28 3.30
CA ALA A 180 -9.31 -1.61 4.43
C ALA A 180 -10.45 -0.71 3.92
N VAL A 181 -11.65 -1.26 3.74
CA VAL A 181 -12.81 -0.57 3.14
C VAL A 181 -13.94 -0.27 4.15
N ASN A 182 -13.66 -0.45 5.42
CA ASN A 182 -14.60 -0.15 6.50
C ASN A 182 -13.99 0.87 7.47
N ASN A 183 -14.81 1.73 8.03
CA ASN A 183 -14.41 2.73 9.03
C ASN A 183 -15.00 2.49 10.42
N ASP A 184 -15.89 1.50 10.59
CA ASP A 184 -16.49 1.18 11.89
C ASP A 184 -15.86 -0.08 12.48
N TYR A 185 -14.93 0.14 13.41
CA TYR A 185 -14.27 -0.88 14.23
C TYR A 185 -14.70 -0.80 15.70
N SER A 186 -15.90 -0.31 15.96
CA SER A 186 -16.49 -0.27 17.31
C SER A 186 -16.96 -1.66 17.75
N GLU A 187 -17.26 -1.80 19.02
CA GLU A 187 -17.88 -3.02 19.60
C GLU A 187 -19.26 -3.29 18.99
N ASN A 188 -19.96 -2.25 18.56
CA ASN A 188 -21.27 -2.30 17.92
C ASN A 188 -21.20 -2.36 16.40
N SER A 189 -20.03 -2.55 15.82
CA SER A 189 -19.85 -2.64 14.37
C SER A 189 -20.85 -3.64 13.75
N PRO A 190 -21.51 -3.31 12.63
CA PRO A 190 -22.42 -4.23 11.96
C PRO A 190 -21.68 -5.45 11.39
N TYR A 191 -20.36 -5.36 11.24
CA TYR A 191 -19.55 -6.40 10.64
C TYR A 191 -19.16 -7.46 11.66
N LEU A 192 -19.68 -8.67 11.48
CA LEU A 192 -19.43 -9.82 12.36
C LEU A 192 -17.93 -10.12 12.49
N SER A 193 -17.14 -9.93 11.42
CA SER A 193 -15.69 -10.15 11.43
C SER A 193 -14.97 -9.21 12.40
N VAL A 194 -15.37 -7.95 12.49
CA VAL A 194 -14.81 -6.97 13.45
C VAL A 194 -15.04 -7.47 14.88
N ARG A 195 -16.28 -7.88 15.20
CA ARG A 195 -16.62 -8.36 16.55
C ARG A 195 -15.94 -9.68 16.89
N ARG A 196 -15.80 -10.61 15.93
CA ARG A 196 -15.19 -11.94 16.17
C ARG A 196 -13.68 -11.93 16.22
N TYR A 197 -13.03 -11.07 15.43
CA TYR A 197 -11.58 -11.12 15.22
C TYR A 197 -10.86 -9.85 15.66
N GLY A 198 -11.59 -8.90 16.25
CA GLY A 198 -11.05 -7.61 16.67
C GLY A 198 -10.17 -7.60 17.92
N THR A 199 -10.04 -8.72 18.66
CA THR A 199 -9.36 -8.73 19.98
C THR A 199 -8.20 -9.72 20.11
N GLU A 200 -8.20 -10.82 19.37
CA GLU A 200 -7.24 -11.93 19.60
C GLU A 200 -6.35 -12.21 18.38
N TYR A 201 -6.23 -11.26 17.46
CA TYR A 201 -5.47 -11.39 16.22
C TYR A 201 -4.47 -10.24 16.08
N LEU A 202 -3.50 -10.37 15.18
CA LEU A 202 -2.44 -9.37 15.00
C LEU A 202 -2.98 -7.95 14.71
N LEU A 203 -4.05 -7.87 13.91
CA LEU A 203 -4.75 -6.61 13.62
C LEU A 203 -6.02 -6.55 14.48
N THR A 204 -5.95 -5.84 15.60
CA THR A 204 -7.10 -5.64 16.48
C THR A 204 -7.98 -4.46 16.02
N ALA A 205 -9.23 -4.44 16.50
CA ALA A 205 -10.13 -3.31 16.30
C ALA A 205 -9.56 -2.01 16.91
N GLY A 206 -8.84 -2.12 18.05
CA GLY A 206 -8.11 -1.01 18.66
C GLY A 206 -7.07 -0.43 17.71
N LYS A 207 -6.18 -1.26 17.17
CA LYS A 207 -5.18 -0.83 16.17
C LYS A 207 -5.81 -0.18 14.94
N MET A 208 -6.92 -0.72 14.44
CA MET A 208 -7.61 -0.12 13.30
C MET A 208 -8.16 1.27 13.61
N ARG A 209 -8.73 1.46 14.81
CA ARG A 209 -9.16 2.80 15.26
C ARG A 209 -7.99 3.77 15.36
N ASP A 210 -6.84 3.33 15.87
CA ASP A 210 -5.65 4.17 15.95
C ASP A 210 -5.13 4.56 14.57
N TYR A 211 -5.05 3.62 13.63
CA TYR A 211 -4.69 3.92 12.24
C TYR A 211 -5.61 4.96 11.61
N ILE A 212 -6.93 4.82 11.78
CA ILE A 212 -7.90 5.78 11.27
C ILE A 212 -7.75 7.14 11.96
N ASN A 213 -7.51 7.16 13.27
CA ASN A 213 -7.29 8.41 14.01
C ASN A 213 -6.03 9.13 13.52
N PHE A 214 -4.92 8.42 13.32
CA PHE A 214 -3.70 9.02 12.76
C PHE A 214 -3.93 9.51 11.33
N LEU A 215 -4.63 8.73 10.51
CA LEU A 215 -4.93 9.12 9.14
C LEU A 215 -5.78 10.39 9.08
N CYS A 216 -6.83 10.47 9.90
CA CYS A 216 -7.81 11.58 9.81
C CYS A 216 -7.37 12.82 10.57
N PHE A 217 -6.67 12.68 11.69
CA PHE A 217 -6.42 13.77 12.63
C PHE A 217 -4.95 14.06 12.93
N GLY A 218 -4.05 13.23 12.41
CA GLY A 218 -2.63 13.33 12.71
C GLY A 218 -2.29 12.99 14.19
N ARG A 219 -1.17 13.50 14.69
CA ARG A 219 -0.87 13.40 16.13
C ARG A 219 -1.79 14.38 16.88
N ARG A 220 -2.61 13.87 17.77
CA ARG A 220 -3.26 14.76 18.75
C ARG A 220 -2.16 15.34 19.62
N ARG A 221 -2.05 16.67 19.63
CA ARG A 221 -1.18 17.44 20.55
C ARG A 221 -1.73 17.34 21.96
#